data_a91aa12c80fe45585460c012e6956ef3
#
_entry.id   a91aa12c80fe45585460c012e6956ef3
#
_cell.length_a   1.000
_cell.length_b   1.000
_cell.length_c   1.000
_cell.angle_alpha   90.00
_cell.angle_beta   90.00
_cell.angle_gamma   90.00
#
_symmetry.space_group_name_H-M   'P 1'
#
loop_
_entity.id
_entity.type
_entity.pdbx_description
1 polymer ?
#
loop_
_entity_poly.entity_id
_entity_poly.type
_entity_poly.pdbx_seq_one_letter_code
_entity_poly.pdbx_strand_id
1 'polypeptide(L)'
;MKSQNQNLLVAVAIWLACMFGLYLFFPERIGAGKRAPQQKPEAPAQAPVTTAPAPPAGPVGSGATVASKAADVPRGTPGPKPPLRTVTFETPRVRVVATSEGAAIQSVQLLGEKWTRHKGTKEESQIDLVSPRASEALPFTTVVTGTDGKALVTATTAYALVKSDATSATFRAEEGGVTISKTFSVNPEHYGISLLVELKAAQGISGQLSILSGTHAEEPQGGFFAPHTSTPARTICAAGNNNVERLAIGAKHPVFEAPSAQFAGIDEEYFLSAVMPPAGVPASCRLEAHGEKSGSLIASLTVPVQVAAGGDSQLLFQGYAGPKDESELMAVAKPLKQSIDLGFWAVIAELLLGIMKFFYRVVPPHNWGVAIILLTLAMKVLTFPLQHKSMKSMQEMQRIQPQLEELKKKYAGDTQRQNLEQMKLFKEHGVNPMGSCLPMLIQMPIWFALYKTLQVSVELYNAHFIRGWIEDLTSKDPYYILPVAMGITMILTQVLTPAPMSNPSQKTMGYAMSGFFSLLMLTLPSGLTLYIFTNNILSIAQQMYLRRKLRPPPVKASGQTVEVDKKKDDRSGGSGGASGRAKIRA
;
A
#
# COMPACT_ATOMS: atom_id res chain seq x y z
N MET A 1 40.26 -4.10 15.98
CA MET A 1 39.72 -3.96 14.61
C MET A 1 38.55 -4.91 14.29
N LYS A 2 38.49 -6.15 14.78
CA LYS A 2 37.37 -7.09 14.53
C LYS A 2 36.03 -6.64 15.13
N SER A 3 36.00 -6.09 16.35
CA SER A 3 34.74 -5.72 17.03
C SER A 3 34.04 -4.48 16.44
N GLN A 4 34.79 -3.53 15.89
CA GLN A 4 34.25 -2.30 15.29
C GLN A 4 33.58 -2.56 13.95
N ASN A 5 34.11 -3.52 13.15
CA ASN A 5 33.47 -3.96 11.92
C ASN A 5 32.22 -4.82 12.18
N GLN A 6 32.20 -5.58 13.29
CA GLN A 6 31.01 -6.32 13.69
C GLN A 6 29.87 -5.38 14.13
N ASN A 7 30.16 -4.36 14.93
CA ASN A 7 29.14 -3.39 15.35
C ASN A 7 28.62 -2.54 14.18
N LEU A 8 29.47 -2.24 13.18
CA LEU A 8 29.07 -1.57 11.97
C LEU A 8 28.21 -2.48 11.08
N LEU A 9 28.59 -3.75 10.91
CA LEU A 9 27.80 -4.74 10.19
C LEU A 9 26.45 -5.01 10.88
N VAL A 10 26.43 -5.05 12.21
CA VAL A 10 25.20 -5.18 13.00
C VAL A 10 24.33 -3.93 12.87
N ALA A 11 24.89 -2.72 12.92
CA ALA A 11 24.14 -1.47 12.73
C ALA A 11 23.56 -1.37 11.31
N VAL A 12 24.31 -1.82 10.29
CA VAL A 12 23.84 -1.89 8.90
C VAL A 12 22.79 -2.98 8.73
N ALA A 13 23.01 -4.14 9.34
CA ALA A 13 22.01 -5.22 9.32
C ALA A 13 20.72 -4.81 10.04
N ILE A 14 20.83 -4.10 11.18
CA ILE A 14 19.67 -3.53 11.90
C ILE A 14 19.01 -2.43 11.06
N TRP A 15 19.77 -1.55 10.42
CA TRP A 15 19.23 -0.52 9.53
C TRP A 15 18.59 -1.11 8.28
N LEU A 16 19.23 -2.10 7.64
CA LEU A 16 18.64 -2.88 6.54
C LEU A 16 17.43 -3.67 7.02
N ALA A 17 17.48 -4.28 8.21
CA ALA A 17 16.34 -4.97 8.80
C ALA A 17 15.22 -4.01 9.18
N CYS A 18 15.51 -2.80 9.66
CA CYS A 18 14.52 -1.75 9.88
C CYS A 18 13.95 -1.21 8.57
N MET A 19 14.77 -0.96 7.56
CA MET A 19 14.31 -0.54 6.22
C MET A 19 13.56 -1.67 5.51
N PHE A 20 14.04 -2.90 5.63
CA PHE A 20 13.43 -4.10 5.08
C PHE A 20 12.24 -4.56 5.92
N GLY A 21 12.31 -4.42 7.23
CA GLY A 21 11.19 -4.62 8.15
C GLY A 21 10.10 -3.58 7.94
N LEU A 22 10.43 -2.31 7.74
CA LEU A 22 9.49 -1.31 7.28
C LEU A 22 8.87 -1.69 5.91
N TYR A 23 9.65 -2.22 4.99
CA TYR A 23 9.17 -2.68 3.69
C TYR A 23 8.32 -3.95 3.78
N LEU A 24 8.70 -4.94 4.62
CA LEU A 24 7.96 -6.19 4.84
C LEU A 24 6.80 -6.05 5.83
N PHE A 25 6.92 -5.17 6.84
CA PHE A 25 5.86 -4.95 7.82
C PHE A 25 4.82 -3.91 7.39
N PHE A 26 5.16 -3.04 6.45
CA PHE A 26 4.27 -1.98 5.98
C PHE A 26 3.21 -2.43 4.96
N PRO A 27 3.38 -3.42 4.07
CA PRO A 27 2.27 -3.78 3.19
C PRO A 27 1.08 -4.43 3.90
N GLU A 28 1.26 -5.12 5.02
CA GLU A 28 0.18 -5.93 5.58
C GLU A 28 -0.42 -5.44 6.91
N ARG A 29 0.24 -4.56 7.66
CA ARG A 29 -0.22 -4.15 9.00
C ARG A 29 -0.73 -2.72 9.13
N ILE A 30 -0.67 -1.92 8.10
CA ILE A 30 -1.21 -0.55 8.15
C ILE A 30 -2.65 -0.49 7.66
N GLY A 31 -3.17 -1.55 7.04
CA GLY A 31 -4.61 -1.73 6.86
C GLY A 31 -5.36 -2.13 8.15
N ALA A 32 -4.66 -2.69 9.14
CA ALA A 32 -5.24 -2.90 10.46
C ALA A 32 -5.14 -1.59 11.24
N GLY A 33 -6.19 -0.78 11.18
CA GLY A 33 -6.35 0.41 12.01
C GLY A 33 -5.87 0.12 13.43
N LYS A 34 -4.95 0.93 13.93
CA LYS A 34 -4.58 0.90 15.34
C LYS A 34 -5.86 0.90 16.14
N ARG A 35 -6.20 -0.23 16.75
CA ARG A 35 -7.14 -0.22 17.86
C ARG A 35 -6.59 0.80 18.83
N ALA A 36 -7.32 1.91 18.99
CA ALA A 36 -7.16 2.73 20.19
C ALA A 36 -7.22 1.76 21.38
N PRO A 37 -6.37 1.94 22.42
CA PRO A 37 -6.46 1.10 23.60
C PRO A 37 -7.90 1.12 24.05
N GLN A 38 -8.58 -0.02 24.02
CA GLN A 38 -9.87 -0.15 24.67
C GLN A 38 -9.64 0.20 26.13
N GLN A 39 -10.10 1.36 26.54
CA GLN A 39 -10.33 1.63 27.94
C GLN A 39 -11.23 0.49 28.44
N LYS A 40 -10.65 -0.35 29.29
CA LYS A 40 -11.35 -1.36 30.05
C LYS A 40 -12.56 -0.64 30.68
N PRO A 41 -13.80 -1.08 30.43
CA PRO A 41 -14.93 -0.47 31.13
C PRO A 41 -14.70 -0.60 32.62
N GLU A 42 -14.60 0.51 33.30
CA GLU A 42 -14.60 0.58 34.75
C GLU A 42 -15.96 0.04 35.21
N ALA A 43 -15.94 -1.06 35.94
CA ALA A 43 -17.13 -1.70 36.46
C ALA A 43 -17.85 -0.71 37.38
N PRO A 44 -19.18 -0.52 37.24
CA PRO A 44 -19.93 0.28 38.19
C PRO A 44 -19.85 -0.38 39.59
N ALA A 45 -19.61 0.44 40.60
CA ALA A 45 -19.58 0.03 41.99
C ALA A 45 -20.87 -0.73 42.37
N GLN A 46 -20.74 -1.97 42.81
CA GLN A 46 -21.84 -2.79 43.30
C GLN A 46 -22.28 -2.30 44.69
N ALA A 47 -23.52 -1.93 44.79
CA ALA A 47 -24.23 -1.85 46.08
C ALA A 47 -24.45 -3.27 46.63
N PRO A 48 -24.48 -3.47 47.97
CA PRO A 48 -24.51 -4.79 48.59
C PRO A 48 -25.89 -5.44 48.45
N VAL A 49 -25.92 -6.64 47.84
CA VAL A 49 -27.11 -7.49 47.78
C VAL A 49 -26.97 -8.65 48.74
N THR A 50 -27.99 -8.76 49.57
CA THR A 50 -28.24 -9.73 50.59
C THR A 50 -28.32 -11.17 50.07
N THR A 51 -27.66 -12.08 50.74
CA THR A 51 -27.63 -13.53 50.50
C THR A 51 -28.97 -14.22 50.74
N ALA A 52 -29.40 -15.07 49.79
CA ALA A 52 -30.36 -16.15 50.00
C ALA A 52 -29.83 -17.47 49.37
N PRO A 53 -30.17 -18.64 49.92
CA PRO A 53 -29.36 -19.86 49.76
C PRO A 53 -29.67 -20.68 48.52
N ALA A 54 -28.64 -21.40 48.04
CA ALA A 54 -28.61 -22.24 46.84
C ALA A 54 -29.39 -23.55 47.00
N PRO A 55 -30.01 -24.08 45.94
CA PRO A 55 -30.44 -25.47 45.85
C PRO A 55 -29.33 -26.37 45.20
N PRO A 56 -29.41 -27.68 45.40
CA PRO A 56 -28.25 -28.60 45.26
C PRO A 56 -27.94 -29.04 43.81
N ALA A 57 -26.68 -29.37 43.62
CA ALA A 57 -26.06 -29.84 42.37
C ALA A 57 -26.61 -31.20 41.91
N GLY A 58 -26.97 -31.30 40.62
CA GLY A 58 -27.17 -32.56 39.90
C GLY A 58 -25.99 -32.82 38.94
N PRO A 59 -25.74 -34.07 38.49
CA PRO A 59 -24.47 -34.54 38.04
C PRO A 59 -24.05 -34.13 36.64
N VAL A 60 -22.75 -33.98 36.50
CA VAL A 60 -21.97 -33.64 35.28
C VAL A 60 -22.14 -34.76 34.23
N GLY A 61 -22.68 -34.40 33.08
CA GLY A 61 -22.70 -35.22 31.88
C GLY A 61 -21.61 -34.74 30.91
N SER A 62 -20.75 -35.65 30.53
CA SER A 62 -19.59 -35.52 29.63
C SER A 62 -19.91 -34.91 28.29
N GLY A 63 -18.95 -34.16 27.77
CA GLY A 63 -18.95 -33.45 26.54
C GLY A 63 -19.28 -34.24 25.28
N ALA A 64 -19.92 -33.58 24.37
CA ALA A 64 -19.94 -33.93 22.96
C ALA A 64 -19.48 -32.73 22.16
N THR A 65 -18.31 -32.86 21.58
CA THR A 65 -17.75 -31.99 20.54
C THR A 65 -18.68 -32.08 19.32
N VAL A 66 -19.45 -31.05 19.08
CA VAL A 66 -20.25 -30.98 17.85
C VAL A 66 -19.34 -30.48 16.72
N ALA A 67 -18.77 -31.41 15.97
CA ALA A 67 -18.24 -31.14 14.65
C ALA A 67 -19.40 -30.70 13.76
N SER A 68 -19.38 -29.45 13.32
CA SER A 68 -20.30 -28.94 12.32
C SER A 68 -20.08 -29.67 11.00
N LYS A 69 -20.84 -30.70 10.79
CA LYS A 69 -20.96 -31.42 9.51
C LYS A 69 -21.76 -30.51 8.59
N ALA A 70 -21.14 -30.13 7.45
CA ALA A 70 -21.84 -29.43 6.38
C ALA A 70 -23.15 -30.20 6.09
N ALA A 71 -24.27 -29.52 6.24
CA ALA A 71 -25.58 -30.10 6.00
C ALA A 71 -25.72 -30.39 4.51
N ASP A 72 -25.84 -31.66 4.17
CA ASP A 72 -26.31 -32.14 2.86
C ASP A 72 -27.71 -31.57 2.63
N VAL A 73 -27.84 -30.64 1.70
CA VAL A 73 -29.09 -30.04 1.29
C VAL A 73 -29.85 -31.10 0.50
N PRO A 74 -31.10 -31.49 0.87
CA PRO A 74 -31.89 -32.42 0.10
C PRO A 74 -32.16 -31.80 -1.28
N ARG A 75 -31.69 -32.46 -2.34
CA ARG A 75 -32.01 -32.13 -3.74
C ARG A 75 -33.50 -32.39 -3.96
N GLY A 76 -34.30 -31.33 -3.98
CA GLY A 76 -35.62 -31.37 -4.58
C GLY A 76 -35.49 -31.78 -6.06
N THR A 77 -36.41 -32.60 -6.56
CA THR A 77 -36.44 -33.07 -7.94
C THR A 77 -36.40 -31.87 -8.89
N PRO A 78 -35.39 -31.71 -9.73
CA PRO A 78 -35.27 -30.54 -10.60
C PRO A 78 -36.29 -30.64 -11.74
N GLY A 79 -37.15 -29.64 -11.86
CA GLY A 79 -37.83 -29.40 -13.14
C GLY A 79 -36.78 -29.15 -14.25
N PRO A 80 -37.15 -29.25 -15.53
CA PRO A 80 -36.20 -29.06 -16.63
C PRO A 80 -35.57 -27.68 -16.48
N LYS A 81 -34.24 -27.66 -16.26
CA LYS A 81 -33.48 -26.40 -16.13
C LYS A 81 -33.65 -25.60 -17.43
N PRO A 82 -34.00 -24.32 -17.40
CA PRO A 82 -34.03 -23.48 -18.58
C PRO A 82 -32.66 -23.50 -19.26
N PRO A 83 -32.58 -23.42 -20.60
CA PRO A 83 -31.32 -23.41 -21.32
C PRO A 83 -30.49 -22.20 -20.87
N LEU A 84 -29.20 -22.43 -20.66
CA LEU A 84 -28.25 -21.35 -20.33
C LEU A 84 -28.30 -20.29 -21.43
N ARG A 85 -28.57 -19.04 -21.04
CA ARG A 85 -28.58 -17.87 -21.91
C ARG A 85 -27.64 -16.83 -21.36
N THR A 86 -26.88 -16.20 -22.22
CA THR A 86 -26.07 -15.02 -21.90
C THR A 86 -26.62 -13.80 -22.60
N VAL A 87 -26.52 -12.65 -21.93
CA VAL A 87 -26.88 -11.33 -22.47
C VAL A 87 -25.68 -10.45 -22.37
N THR A 88 -25.34 -9.79 -23.46
CA THR A 88 -24.21 -8.85 -23.50
C THR A 88 -24.73 -7.42 -23.57
N PHE A 89 -24.26 -6.58 -22.65
CA PHE A 89 -24.44 -5.13 -22.68
C PHE A 89 -23.13 -4.51 -23.13
N GLU A 90 -23.19 -3.59 -24.07
CA GLU A 90 -22.01 -2.90 -24.55
C GLU A 90 -22.22 -1.38 -24.43
N THR A 91 -21.33 -0.73 -23.71
CA THR A 91 -21.24 0.72 -23.56
C THR A 91 -19.89 1.18 -24.14
N PRO A 92 -19.64 2.48 -24.33
CA PRO A 92 -18.33 2.96 -24.77
C PRO A 92 -17.19 2.60 -23.80
N ARG A 93 -17.49 2.25 -22.55
CA ARG A 93 -16.51 2.02 -21.49
C ARG A 93 -16.35 0.57 -21.08
N VAL A 94 -17.43 -0.21 -21.10
CA VAL A 94 -17.45 -1.60 -20.63
C VAL A 94 -18.33 -2.47 -21.51
N ARG A 95 -17.91 -3.74 -21.64
CA ARG A 95 -18.74 -4.84 -22.13
C ARG A 95 -19.03 -5.77 -20.95
N VAL A 96 -20.30 -5.90 -20.59
CA VAL A 96 -20.77 -6.73 -19.48
C VAL A 96 -21.55 -7.92 -20.04
N VAL A 97 -21.20 -9.12 -19.61
CA VAL A 97 -21.91 -10.35 -19.96
C VAL A 97 -22.61 -10.89 -18.72
N ALA A 98 -23.94 -10.92 -18.76
CA ALA A 98 -24.76 -11.54 -17.72
C ALA A 98 -25.21 -12.95 -18.16
N THR A 99 -25.28 -13.88 -17.21
CA THR A 99 -25.70 -15.27 -17.43
C THR A 99 -27.01 -15.57 -16.72
N SER A 100 -27.81 -16.47 -17.28
CA SER A 100 -29.01 -16.99 -16.62
C SER A 100 -28.73 -17.96 -15.47
N GLU A 101 -27.51 -18.46 -15.32
CA GLU A 101 -27.09 -19.24 -14.16
C GLU A 101 -26.85 -18.29 -12.96
N GLY A 102 -27.67 -18.45 -11.91
CA GLY A 102 -27.66 -17.53 -10.76
C GLY A 102 -28.11 -16.09 -11.09
N ALA A 103 -28.47 -15.80 -12.35
CA ALA A 103 -28.62 -14.45 -12.90
C ALA A 103 -27.49 -13.54 -12.39
N ALA A 104 -26.26 -13.83 -12.79
CA ALA A 104 -25.04 -13.22 -12.31
C ALA A 104 -24.23 -12.61 -13.47
N ILE A 105 -23.20 -11.83 -13.14
CA ILE A 105 -22.28 -11.25 -14.13
C ILE A 105 -21.14 -12.23 -14.38
N GLN A 106 -21.00 -12.67 -15.63
CA GLN A 106 -19.99 -13.63 -16.04
C GLN A 106 -18.67 -12.96 -16.49
N SER A 107 -18.75 -11.73 -17.03
CA SER A 107 -17.59 -11.01 -17.55
C SER A 107 -17.85 -9.51 -17.48
N VAL A 108 -16.84 -8.73 -17.13
CA VAL A 108 -16.82 -7.27 -17.22
C VAL A 108 -15.53 -6.85 -17.87
N GLN A 109 -15.55 -6.65 -19.18
CA GLN A 109 -14.40 -6.21 -19.95
C GLN A 109 -14.34 -4.69 -20.03
N LEU A 110 -13.21 -4.13 -19.61
CA LEU A 110 -12.95 -2.70 -19.78
C LEU A 110 -12.54 -2.42 -21.22
N LEU A 111 -13.19 -1.44 -21.85
CA LEU A 111 -12.95 -1.08 -23.26
C LEU A 111 -12.02 0.13 -23.37
N GLY A 112 -11.19 0.14 -24.41
CA GLY A 112 -10.23 1.21 -24.71
C GLY A 112 -8.77 0.78 -24.62
N GLU A 113 -7.89 1.51 -25.30
CA GLU A 113 -6.45 1.21 -25.37
C GLU A 113 -5.75 1.16 -24.00
N LYS A 114 -6.22 1.93 -23.04
CA LYS A 114 -5.65 1.97 -21.69
C LYS A 114 -5.87 0.65 -20.94
N TRP A 115 -6.96 -0.05 -21.23
CA TRP A 115 -7.41 -1.21 -20.49
C TRP A 115 -7.04 -2.52 -21.18
N THR A 116 -5.80 -2.62 -21.67
CA THR A 116 -5.26 -3.81 -22.30
C THR A 116 -4.19 -4.45 -21.43
N ARG A 117 -4.21 -5.80 -21.34
CA ARG A 117 -3.11 -6.59 -20.79
C ARG A 117 -2.13 -6.93 -21.92
N HIS A 118 -0.84 -7.03 -21.58
CA HIS A 118 0.20 -7.43 -22.52
C HIS A 118 0.23 -6.59 -23.80
N LYS A 119 0.00 -5.26 -23.66
CA LYS A 119 -0.02 -4.31 -24.78
C LYS A 119 1.20 -4.45 -25.67
N GLY A 120 0.97 -4.56 -26.98
CA GLY A 120 2.02 -4.72 -27.98
C GLY A 120 2.58 -6.13 -28.13
N THR A 121 2.00 -7.14 -27.48
CA THR A 121 2.37 -8.55 -27.63
C THR A 121 1.29 -9.33 -28.39
N LYS A 122 1.62 -10.59 -28.77
CA LYS A 122 0.63 -11.49 -29.43
C LYS A 122 -0.51 -11.92 -28.49
N GLU A 123 -0.36 -11.70 -27.19
CA GLU A 123 -1.32 -12.05 -26.13
C GLU A 123 -2.11 -10.84 -25.64
N GLU A 124 -2.15 -9.78 -26.45
CA GLU A 124 -2.89 -8.57 -26.11
C GLU A 124 -4.39 -8.89 -25.98
N SER A 125 -4.96 -8.55 -24.81
CA SER A 125 -6.36 -8.77 -24.48
C SER A 125 -6.92 -7.63 -23.64
N GLN A 126 -8.22 -7.37 -23.76
CA GLN A 126 -8.92 -6.45 -22.86
C GLN A 126 -8.92 -7.01 -21.43
N ILE A 127 -8.85 -6.11 -20.45
CA ILE A 127 -8.93 -6.49 -19.03
C ILE A 127 -10.35 -6.95 -18.74
N ASP A 128 -10.50 -8.19 -18.28
CA ASP A 128 -11.71 -8.70 -17.67
C ASP A 128 -11.58 -8.69 -16.16
N LEU A 129 -12.50 -8.02 -15.47
CA LEU A 129 -12.54 -7.92 -14.01
C LEU A 129 -13.17 -9.14 -13.34
N VAL A 130 -13.71 -10.06 -14.12
CA VAL A 130 -14.34 -11.28 -13.64
C VAL A 130 -13.57 -12.45 -14.21
N SER A 131 -12.78 -13.11 -13.38
CA SER A 131 -11.98 -14.28 -13.76
C SER A 131 -12.37 -15.50 -12.91
N PRO A 132 -13.63 -15.98 -13.01
CA PRO A 132 -14.06 -17.09 -12.17
C PRO A 132 -13.47 -18.41 -12.66
N ARG A 133 -13.05 -19.25 -11.72
CA ARG A 133 -12.94 -20.67 -11.95
C ARG A 133 -14.30 -21.32 -11.73
N ALA A 134 -14.58 -22.43 -12.37
CA ALA A 134 -15.89 -23.07 -12.45
C ALA A 134 -16.61 -23.37 -11.10
N SER A 135 -15.94 -23.22 -9.98
CA SER A 135 -16.46 -23.46 -8.62
C SER A 135 -16.76 -22.21 -7.80
N GLU A 136 -16.55 -21.02 -8.34
CA GLU A 136 -16.61 -19.76 -7.58
C GLU A 136 -17.90 -18.99 -7.86
N ALA A 137 -18.37 -18.26 -6.83
CA ALA A 137 -19.56 -17.43 -6.96
C ALA A 137 -19.29 -16.26 -7.91
N LEU A 138 -20.06 -16.15 -8.99
CA LEU A 138 -20.02 -15.02 -9.90
C LEU A 138 -20.44 -13.73 -9.19
N PRO A 139 -19.92 -12.55 -9.58
CA PRO A 139 -20.40 -11.27 -9.09
C PRO A 139 -21.91 -11.11 -9.26
N PHE A 140 -22.55 -10.52 -8.24
CA PHE A 140 -23.99 -10.33 -8.16
C PHE A 140 -24.83 -11.61 -8.05
N THR A 141 -24.22 -12.76 -7.75
CA THR A 141 -24.98 -13.95 -7.36
C THR A 141 -25.83 -13.64 -6.12
N THR A 142 -27.09 -14.05 -6.14
CA THR A 142 -28.04 -13.74 -5.07
C THR A 142 -28.45 -15.01 -4.34
N VAL A 143 -28.43 -14.97 -3.01
CA VAL A 143 -28.92 -16.02 -2.12
C VAL A 143 -29.97 -15.42 -1.19
N VAL A 144 -31.13 -16.08 -1.07
CA VAL A 144 -32.18 -15.70 -0.11
C VAL A 144 -32.32 -16.80 0.92
N THR A 145 -32.19 -16.44 2.20
CA THR A 145 -32.27 -17.39 3.32
C THR A 145 -33.39 -16.97 4.26
N GLY A 146 -34.28 -17.89 4.57
CA GLY A 146 -35.33 -17.67 5.56
C GLY A 146 -34.82 -17.57 6.99
N THR A 147 -35.63 -17.12 7.92
CA THR A 147 -35.30 -17.04 9.37
C THR A 147 -35.00 -18.40 10.00
N ASP A 148 -35.46 -19.47 9.37
CA ASP A 148 -35.17 -20.86 9.75
C ASP A 148 -33.77 -21.34 9.29
N GLY A 149 -33.02 -20.47 8.61
CA GLY A 149 -31.71 -20.79 8.03
C GLY A 149 -31.76 -21.57 6.71
N LYS A 150 -32.96 -21.85 6.19
CA LYS A 150 -33.12 -22.59 4.92
C LYS A 150 -32.97 -21.64 3.74
N ALA A 151 -32.16 -22.04 2.77
CA ALA A 151 -32.04 -21.29 1.52
C ALA A 151 -33.32 -21.45 0.69
N LEU A 152 -33.94 -20.33 0.39
CA LEU A 152 -35.12 -20.22 -0.49
C LEU A 152 -34.71 -20.02 -1.94
N VAL A 153 -33.60 -19.28 -2.18
CA VAL A 153 -32.96 -19.08 -3.48
C VAL A 153 -31.47 -19.33 -3.28
N THR A 154 -30.88 -20.14 -4.17
CA THR A 154 -29.48 -20.55 -4.07
C THR A 154 -28.61 -19.89 -5.15
N ALA A 155 -27.29 -19.96 -4.98
CA ALA A 155 -26.33 -19.46 -5.98
C ALA A 155 -26.46 -20.16 -7.35
N THR A 156 -26.98 -21.39 -7.37
CA THR A 156 -27.14 -22.21 -8.57
C THR A 156 -28.56 -22.21 -9.12
N THR A 157 -29.45 -21.36 -8.59
CA THR A 157 -30.81 -21.19 -9.10
C THR A 157 -30.78 -20.82 -10.59
N ALA A 158 -31.51 -21.55 -11.42
CA ALA A 158 -31.60 -21.28 -12.83
C ALA A 158 -32.69 -20.26 -13.15
N TYR A 159 -32.30 -19.16 -13.79
CA TYR A 159 -33.22 -18.08 -14.16
C TYR A 159 -33.61 -18.15 -15.65
N ALA A 160 -34.82 -17.76 -15.95
CA ALA A 160 -35.27 -17.52 -17.33
C ALA A 160 -35.04 -16.03 -17.67
N LEU A 161 -34.51 -15.77 -18.86
CA LEU A 161 -34.44 -14.42 -19.41
C LEU A 161 -35.86 -13.99 -19.85
N VAL A 162 -36.36 -12.91 -19.24
CA VAL A 162 -37.73 -12.38 -19.50
C VAL A 162 -37.69 -11.27 -20.54
N LYS A 163 -36.72 -10.32 -20.36
CA LYS A 163 -36.56 -9.17 -21.24
C LYS A 163 -35.09 -8.80 -21.34
N SER A 164 -34.65 -8.32 -22.48
CA SER A 164 -33.34 -7.71 -22.66
C SER A 164 -33.44 -6.57 -23.66
N ASP A 165 -32.71 -5.50 -23.39
CA ASP A 165 -32.46 -4.36 -24.28
C ASP A 165 -30.95 -4.00 -24.28
N ALA A 166 -30.57 -2.89 -24.91
CA ALA A 166 -29.16 -2.53 -25.10
C ALA A 166 -28.40 -2.30 -23.78
N THR A 167 -29.07 -1.89 -22.72
CA THR A 167 -28.45 -1.51 -21.44
C THR A 167 -29.06 -2.21 -20.24
N SER A 168 -30.09 -3.04 -20.42
CA SER A 168 -30.73 -3.75 -19.31
C SER A 168 -31.19 -5.18 -19.68
N ALA A 169 -31.22 -6.07 -18.67
CA ALA A 169 -31.85 -7.38 -18.81
C ALA A 169 -32.52 -7.80 -17.50
N THR A 170 -33.67 -8.46 -17.65
CA THR A 170 -34.47 -9.00 -16.55
C THR A 170 -34.47 -10.51 -16.61
N PHE A 171 -34.04 -11.12 -15.52
CA PHE A 171 -34.06 -12.56 -15.30
C PHE A 171 -35.09 -12.89 -14.20
N ARG A 172 -35.83 -14.00 -14.33
CA ARG A 172 -36.81 -14.42 -13.33
C ARG A 172 -36.63 -15.91 -13.03
N ALA A 173 -36.79 -16.25 -11.76
CA ALA A 173 -36.85 -17.61 -11.27
C ALA A 173 -37.98 -17.80 -10.24
N GLU A 174 -38.41 -19.02 -10.08
CA GLU A 174 -39.33 -19.44 -9.02
C GLU A 174 -38.70 -20.63 -8.30
N GLU A 175 -38.39 -20.43 -7.02
CA GLU A 175 -37.77 -21.48 -6.19
C GLU A 175 -38.19 -21.24 -4.73
N GLY A 176 -38.41 -22.34 -3.97
CA GLY A 176 -38.72 -22.25 -2.54
C GLY A 176 -40.02 -21.48 -2.20
N GLY A 177 -40.98 -21.37 -3.13
CA GLY A 177 -42.22 -20.60 -2.95
C GLY A 177 -42.03 -19.07 -3.13
N VAL A 178 -40.89 -18.67 -3.65
CA VAL A 178 -40.53 -17.28 -3.93
C VAL A 178 -40.33 -17.08 -5.43
N THR A 179 -40.96 -16.07 -5.99
CA THR A 179 -40.63 -15.58 -7.32
C THR A 179 -39.60 -14.44 -7.14
N ILE A 180 -38.43 -14.63 -7.72
CA ILE A 180 -37.35 -13.60 -7.73
C ILE A 180 -37.13 -13.08 -9.15
N SER A 181 -37.15 -11.76 -9.33
CA SER A 181 -36.78 -11.09 -10.57
C SER A 181 -35.53 -10.24 -10.34
N LYS A 182 -34.53 -10.36 -11.21
CA LYS A 182 -33.28 -9.60 -11.17
C LYS A 182 -33.16 -8.79 -12.46
N THR A 183 -33.14 -7.48 -12.34
CA THR A 183 -32.95 -6.58 -13.47
C THR A 183 -31.61 -5.90 -13.34
N PHE A 184 -30.67 -6.24 -14.24
CA PHE A 184 -29.41 -5.53 -14.39
C PHE A 184 -29.59 -4.32 -15.31
N SER A 185 -28.95 -3.21 -15.00
CA SER A 185 -28.79 -2.07 -15.89
C SER A 185 -27.40 -1.47 -15.79
N VAL A 186 -26.80 -1.18 -16.96
CA VAL A 186 -25.43 -0.64 -17.08
C VAL A 186 -25.51 0.81 -17.48
N ASN A 187 -24.77 1.69 -16.79
CA ASN A 187 -24.72 3.10 -17.11
C ASN A 187 -23.67 3.36 -18.21
N PRO A 188 -24.01 4.09 -19.31
CA PRO A 188 -23.05 4.40 -20.37
C PRO A 188 -22.00 5.47 -19.97
N GLU A 189 -22.28 6.29 -18.95
CA GLU A 189 -21.43 7.42 -18.57
C GLU A 189 -20.35 7.05 -17.54
N HIS A 190 -20.57 6.01 -16.73
CA HIS A 190 -19.65 5.56 -15.68
C HIS A 190 -19.68 4.03 -15.52
N TYR A 191 -18.78 3.48 -14.71
CA TYR A 191 -18.62 2.04 -14.46
C TYR A 191 -19.65 1.45 -13.47
N GLY A 192 -20.80 2.07 -13.32
CA GLY A 192 -21.86 1.62 -12.42
C GLY A 192 -22.74 0.55 -13.06
N ILE A 193 -23.08 -0.47 -12.27
CA ILE A 193 -24.01 -1.53 -12.63
C ILE A 193 -25.11 -1.55 -11.58
N SER A 194 -26.35 -1.24 -11.92
CA SER A 194 -27.48 -1.32 -10.99
C SER A 194 -28.12 -2.70 -11.06
N LEU A 195 -28.49 -3.24 -9.89
CA LEU A 195 -29.24 -4.49 -9.76
C LEU A 195 -30.51 -4.22 -8.96
N LEU A 196 -31.65 -4.29 -9.63
CA LEU A 196 -32.96 -4.30 -8.97
C LEU A 196 -33.35 -5.75 -8.72
N VAL A 197 -33.56 -6.10 -7.44
CA VAL A 197 -34.08 -7.40 -7.03
C VAL A 197 -35.52 -7.22 -6.55
N GLU A 198 -36.44 -7.89 -7.22
CA GLU A 198 -37.85 -7.94 -6.83
C GLU A 198 -38.20 -9.34 -6.33
N LEU A 199 -38.76 -9.42 -5.13
CA LEU A 199 -39.17 -10.66 -4.49
C LEU A 199 -40.69 -10.65 -4.31
N LYS A 200 -41.33 -11.72 -4.75
CA LYS A 200 -42.76 -11.99 -4.52
C LYS A 200 -42.91 -13.33 -3.83
N ALA A 201 -43.75 -13.38 -2.81
CA ALA A 201 -43.98 -14.61 -2.06
C ALA A 201 -45.50 -14.84 -1.86
N ALA A 202 -45.95 -16.03 -2.17
CA ALA A 202 -47.35 -16.45 -1.91
C ALA A 202 -47.62 -16.51 -0.40
N GLN A 203 -46.64 -17.02 0.37
CA GLN A 203 -46.61 -16.99 1.84
C GLN A 203 -45.63 -15.95 2.28
N GLY A 204 -45.90 -15.23 3.37
CA GLY A 204 -44.98 -14.22 3.88
C GLY A 204 -43.61 -14.80 4.19
N ILE A 205 -42.56 -14.09 3.78
CA ILE A 205 -41.17 -14.44 4.08
C ILE A 205 -40.52 -13.36 4.94
N SER A 206 -39.77 -13.81 5.93
CA SER A 206 -38.81 -12.99 6.65
C SER A 206 -37.45 -13.68 6.61
N GLY A 207 -36.41 -12.95 6.30
CA GLY A 207 -35.08 -13.55 6.13
C GLY A 207 -34.00 -12.57 5.73
N GLN A 208 -33.02 -13.06 5.02
CA GLN A 208 -31.86 -12.29 4.57
C GLN A 208 -31.64 -12.51 3.07
N LEU A 209 -31.27 -11.44 2.39
CA LEU A 209 -30.82 -11.48 1.00
C LEU A 209 -29.34 -11.12 0.97
N SER A 210 -28.53 -12.01 0.43
CA SER A 210 -27.10 -11.85 0.27
C SER A 210 -26.72 -11.73 -1.21
N ILE A 211 -25.94 -10.70 -1.54
CA ILE A 211 -25.29 -10.55 -2.84
C ILE A 211 -23.84 -10.99 -2.68
N LEU A 212 -23.40 -11.95 -3.48
CA LEU A 212 -22.07 -12.53 -3.45
C LEU A 212 -21.23 -12.02 -4.62
N SER A 213 -19.94 -11.91 -4.39
CA SER A 213 -18.91 -11.69 -5.41
C SER A 213 -17.70 -12.54 -5.05
N GLY A 214 -17.29 -13.42 -5.96
CA GLY A 214 -16.15 -14.30 -5.77
C GLY A 214 -15.11 -14.10 -6.86
N THR A 215 -13.86 -14.46 -6.54
CA THR A 215 -12.76 -14.53 -7.50
C THR A 215 -11.75 -15.56 -7.06
N HIS A 216 -10.90 -16.00 -7.98
CA HIS A 216 -9.73 -16.80 -7.66
C HIS A 216 -8.53 -15.89 -7.45
N ALA A 217 -7.76 -16.17 -6.40
CA ALA A 217 -6.52 -15.46 -6.13
C ALA A 217 -5.36 -16.45 -5.99
N GLU A 218 -4.21 -16.04 -6.48
CA GLU A 218 -2.94 -16.75 -6.30
C GLU A 218 -1.96 -15.82 -5.60
N GLU A 219 -1.17 -16.38 -4.67
CA GLU A 219 -0.10 -15.63 -4.04
C GLU A 219 0.94 -15.26 -5.12
N PRO A 220 1.29 -13.99 -5.28
CA PRO A 220 2.26 -13.60 -6.27
C PRO A 220 3.59 -14.32 -6.03
N GLN A 221 4.07 -15.04 -7.03
CA GLN A 221 5.37 -15.68 -6.96
C GLN A 221 6.45 -14.59 -7.00
N GLY A 222 6.99 -14.25 -5.84
CA GLY A 222 8.05 -13.27 -5.68
C GLY A 222 9.23 -13.86 -4.92
N GLY A 223 10.45 -13.55 -5.35
CA GLY A 223 11.68 -13.83 -4.61
C GLY A 223 12.20 -12.57 -3.94
N PHE A 224 13.29 -12.72 -3.17
CA PHE A 224 13.96 -11.60 -2.49
C PHE A 224 14.32 -10.43 -3.42
N PHE A 225 14.65 -10.73 -4.69
CA PHE A 225 14.98 -9.73 -5.73
C PHE A 225 13.84 -9.49 -6.73
N ALA A 226 12.69 -10.15 -6.56
CA ALA A 226 11.49 -9.93 -7.33
C ALA A 226 10.36 -9.57 -6.37
N PRO A 227 10.35 -8.35 -5.82
CA PRO A 227 9.22 -7.89 -5.03
C PRO A 227 7.96 -8.00 -5.89
N HIS A 228 6.85 -8.38 -5.27
CA HIS A 228 5.59 -8.57 -5.95
C HIS A 228 5.27 -7.36 -6.82
N THR A 229 5.20 -7.58 -8.13
CA THR A 229 4.91 -6.52 -9.11
C THR A 229 3.43 -6.18 -9.15
N SER A 230 2.58 -7.01 -8.53
CA SER A 230 1.13 -6.78 -8.42
C SER A 230 0.64 -7.21 -7.04
N THR A 231 -0.29 -6.44 -6.49
CA THR A 231 -1.01 -6.83 -5.27
C THR A 231 -2.05 -7.88 -5.66
N PRO A 232 -2.08 -9.08 -5.01
CA PRO A 232 -3.09 -10.09 -5.32
C PRO A 232 -4.49 -9.54 -5.02
N ALA A 233 -5.49 -10.10 -5.69
CA ALA A 233 -6.88 -9.81 -5.39
C ALA A 233 -7.18 -10.09 -3.90
N ARG A 234 -8.03 -9.27 -3.31
CA ARG A 234 -8.49 -9.37 -1.92
C ARG A 234 -9.99 -9.16 -1.87
N THR A 235 -10.65 -9.74 -0.88
CA THR A 235 -11.99 -9.29 -0.54
C THR A 235 -11.90 -7.97 0.23
N ILE A 236 -12.92 -7.12 0.08
CA ILE A 236 -13.01 -5.81 0.73
C ILE A 236 -14.40 -5.57 1.30
N CYS A 237 -14.45 -4.98 2.48
CA CYS A 237 -15.67 -4.43 3.07
C CYS A 237 -15.37 -3.07 3.71
N ALA A 238 -16.16 -2.06 3.38
CA ALA A 238 -16.18 -0.82 4.14
C ALA A 238 -17.25 -0.93 5.24
N ALA A 239 -16.79 -1.22 6.45
CA ALA A 239 -17.63 -1.24 7.63
C ALA A 239 -17.95 0.19 8.11
N GLY A 240 -18.98 0.37 8.91
CA GLY A 240 -19.31 1.67 9.48
C GLY A 240 -18.10 2.33 10.18
N ASN A 241 -18.06 3.65 10.23
CA ASN A 241 -16.98 4.48 10.77
C ASN A 241 -15.67 4.53 9.93
N ASN A 242 -15.77 4.48 8.60
CA ASN A 242 -14.61 4.56 7.69
C ASN A 242 -13.56 3.45 7.91
N ASN A 243 -13.95 2.32 8.48
CA ASN A 243 -13.07 1.18 8.64
C ASN A 243 -13.18 0.27 7.39
N VAL A 244 -12.10 0.13 6.67
CA VAL A 244 -12.04 -0.73 5.48
C VAL A 244 -11.20 -1.95 5.80
N GLU A 245 -11.85 -3.11 5.81
CA GLU A 245 -11.20 -4.39 6.02
C GLU A 245 -10.96 -5.10 4.69
N ARG A 246 -9.80 -5.73 4.58
CA ARG A 246 -9.38 -6.49 3.42
C ARG A 246 -8.87 -7.85 3.84
N LEU A 247 -9.30 -8.88 3.14
CA LEU A 247 -8.89 -10.24 3.42
C LEU A 247 -8.26 -10.85 2.16
N ALA A 248 -7.04 -11.37 2.29
CA ALA A 248 -6.30 -12.07 1.24
C ALA A 248 -6.22 -13.57 1.54
N ILE A 249 -5.89 -14.38 0.53
CA ILE A 249 -5.54 -15.78 0.73
C ILE A 249 -4.37 -15.92 1.73
N GLY A 250 -4.32 -17.01 2.47
CA GLY A 250 -3.30 -17.23 3.50
C GLY A 250 -3.48 -16.39 4.78
N ALA A 251 -4.61 -15.67 4.92
CA ALA A 251 -4.89 -14.90 6.12
C ALA A 251 -5.06 -15.81 7.35
N LYS A 252 -4.52 -15.39 8.50
CA LYS A 252 -4.64 -16.15 9.77
C LYS A 252 -6.08 -16.34 10.22
N HIS A 253 -6.94 -15.39 9.88
CA HIS A 253 -8.38 -15.46 10.12
C HIS A 253 -9.05 -15.41 8.75
N PRO A 254 -9.47 -16.57 8.20
CA PRO A 254 -9.97 -16.66 6.84
C PRO A 254 -11.40 -16.11 6.68
N VAL A 255 -12.03 -15.68 7.75
CA VAL A 255 -13.37 -15.10 7.76
C VAL A 255 -13.37 -13.81 8.57
N PHE A 256 -14.03 -12.79 8.00
CA PHE A 256 -14.31 -11.52 8.69
C PHE A 256 -15.79 -11.16 8.50
N GLU A 257 -16.42 -10.66 9.54
CA GLU A 257 -17.82 -10.20 9.51
C GLU A 257 -17.95 -8.83 10.15
N ALA A 258 -18.79 -7.98 9.56
CA ALA A 258 -19.16 -6.69 10.13
C ALA A 258 -20.68 -6.46 10.05
N PRO A 259 -21.32 -5.97 11.11
CA PRO A 259 -22.78 -5.77 11.16
C PRO A 259 -23.24 -4.53 10.39
N SER A 260 -22.31 -3.69 9.96
CA SER A 260 -22.59 -2.44 9.23
C SER A 260 -21.66 -2.37 8.03
N ALA A 261 -22.20 -2.34 6.82
CA ALA A 261 -21.45 -2.28 5.59
C ALA A 261 -21.96 -1.18 4.66
N GLN A 262 -21.04 -0.40 4.11
CA GLN A 262 -21.33 0.59 3.07
C GLN A 262 -21.15 -0.01 1.68
N PHE A 263 -20.20 -0.93 1.52
CA PHE A 263 -20.02 -1.77 0.33
C PHE A 263 -19.21 -3.01 0.68
N ALA A 264 -19.34 -4.06 -0.14
CA ALA A 264 -18.49 -5.24 -0.10
C ALA A 264 -18.15 -5.70 -1.53
N GLY A 265 -17.00 -6.35 -1.73
CA GLY A 265 -16.60 -6.79 -3.05
C GLY A 265 -15.18 -7.33 -3.14
N ILE A 266 -14.62 -7.30 -4.34
CA ILE A 266 -13.27 -7.72 -4.69
C ILE A 266 -12.42 -6.50 -5.02
N ASP A 267 -11.27 -6.39 -4.36
CA ASP A 267 -10.29 -5.31 -4.45
C ASP A 267 -9.02 -5.82 -5.12
N GLU A 268 -8.72 -5.34 -6.30
CA GLU A 268 -7.46 -5.56 -7.01
C GLU A 268 -6.59 -4.30 -6.92
N GLU A 269 -5.36 -4.36 -7.39
CA GLU A 269 -4.43 -3.22 -7.31
C GLU A 269 -5.00 -1.94 -7.93
N TYR A 270 -5.51 -2.03 -9.16
CA TYR A 270 -6.02 -0.89 -9.93
C TYR A 270 -7.53 -0.92 -10.13
N PHE A 271 -8.22 -2.00 -9.77
CA PHE A 271 -9.61 -2.23 -10.09
C PHE A 271 -10.43 -2.59 -8.85
N LEU A 272 -11.71 -2.30 -8.93
CA LEU A 272 -12.68 -2.64 -7.90
C LEU A 272 -13.94 -3.24 -8.54
N SER A 273 -14.40 -4.37 -7.99
CA SER A 273 -15.73 -4.91 -8.24
C SER A 273 -16.47 -4.97 -6.89
N ALA A 274 -17.44 -4.11 -6.68
CA ALA A 274 -18.11 -3.98 -5.38
C ALA A 274 -19.61 -3.72 -5.54
N VAL A 275 -20.34 -4.09 -4.49
CA VAL A 275 -21.79 -3.89 -4.37
C VAL A 275 -22.09 -3.06 -3.13
N MET A 276 -23.05 -2.15 -3.25
CA MET A 276 -23.57 -1.29 -2.17
C MET A 276 -25.00 -1.66 -1.85
N PRO A 277 -25.41 -1.55 -0.58
CA PRO A 277 -26.78 -1.83 -0.20
C PRO A 277 -27.76 -0.78 -0.74
N PRO A 278 -29.07 -1.10 -0.78
CA PRO A 278 -30.11 -0.13 -1.05
C PRO A 278 -30.04 1.04 -0.07
N ALA A 279 -30.36 2.24 -0.54
CA ALA A 279 -30.32 3.45 0.29
C ALA A 279 -31.23 3.31 1.54
N GLY A 280 -30.65 3.57 2.71
CA GLY A 280 -31.37 3.50 3.98
C GLY A 280 -31.61 2.09 4.54
N VAL A 281 -31.17 1.04 3.86
CA VAL A 281 -31.29 -0.34 4.33
C VAL A 281 -30.01 -0.73 5.07
N PRO A 282 -30.08 -1.19 6.35
CA PRO A 282 -28.93 -1.68 7.07
C PRO A 282 -28.37 -2.93 6.38
N ALA A 283 -27.06 -3.00 6.23
CA ALA A 283 -26.40 -4.13 5.60
C ALA A 283 -25.23 -4.62 6.46
N SER A 284 -24.99 -5.92 6.42
CA SER A 284 -23.78 -6.55 6.95
C SER A 284 -22.90 -7.05 5.82
N CYS A 285 -21.61 -7.21 6.06
CA CYS A 285 -20.72 -7.88 5.14
C CYS A 285 -20.04 -9.09 5.80
N ARG A 286 -19.72 -10.08 4.96
CA ARG A 286 -18.88 -11.22 5.31
C ARG A 286 -17.85 -11.43 4.22
N LEU A 287 -16.58 -11.50 4.61
CA LEU A 287 -15.44 -11.77 3.76
C LEU A 287 -14.90 -13.15 4.08
N GLU A 288 -14.60 -13.94 3.06
CA GLU A 288 -14.01 -15.27 3.19
C GLU A 288 -12.80 -15.40 2.27
N ALA A 289 -11.75 -16.05 2.75
CA ALA A 289 -10.55 -16.36 1.99
C ALA A 289 -10.16 -17.82 2.26
N HIS A 290 -10.26 -18.67 1.25
CA HIS A 290 -9.96 -20.08 1.34
C HIS A 290 -8.71 -20.40 0.52
N GLY A 291 -7.75 -21.10 1.12
CA GLY A 291 -6.48 -21.49 0.52
C GLY A 291 -5.29 -20.72 1.11
N GLU A 292 -4.11 -21.32 1.01
CA GLU A 292 -2.87 -20.74 1.54
C GLU A 292 -2.09 -19.96 0.47
N LYS A 293 -1.86 -20.58 -0.69
CA LYS A 293 -1.10 -19.99 -1.82
C LYS A 293 -1.95 -19.72 -3.05
N SER A 294 -3.04 -20.42 -3.18
CA SER A 294 -4.00 -20.29 -4.27
C SER A 294 -5.36 -20.72 -3.74
N GLY A 295 -6.41 -19.99 -4.08
CA GLY A 295 -7.72 -20.29 -3.56
C GLY A 295 -8.79 -19.28 -3.91
N SER A 296 -9.96 -19.46 -3.31
CA SER A 296 -11.13 -18.63 -3.56
C SER A 296 -11.27 -17.52 -2.53
N LEU A 297 -11.68 -16.37 -3.01
CA LEU A 297 -12.07 -15.20 -2.24
C LEU A 297 -13.56 -14.95 -2.47
N ILE A 298 -14.32 -14.79 -1.40
CA ILE A 298 -15.76 -14.53 -1.48
C ILE A 298 -16.07 -13.33 -0.58
N ALA A 299 -16.72 -12.33 -1.15
CA ALA A 299 -17.29 -11.20 -0.43
C ALA A 299 -18.83 -11.28 -0.55
N SER A 300 -19.54 -11.14 0.55
CA SER A 300 -20.99 -11.07 0.58
C SER A 300 -21.48 -9.81 1.28
N LEU A 301 -22.51 -9.21 0.69
CA LEU A 301 -23.28 -8.10 1.28
C LEU A 301 -24.68 -8.60 1.56
N THR A 302 -25.09 -8.54 2.82
CA THR A 302 -26.36 -9.12 3.28
C THR A 302 -27.27 -8.03 3.85
N VAL A 303 -28.51 -8.03 3.40
CA VAL A 303 -29.58 -7.12 3.88
C VAL A 303 -30.78 -7.91 4.41
N PRO A 304 -31.48 -7.43 5.43
CA PRO A 304 -32.73 -8.07 5.85
C PRO A 304 -33.81 -7.89 4.78
N VAL A 305 -34.63 -8.91 4.60
CA VAL A 305 -35.77 -8.87 3.69
C VAL A 305 -37.03 -9.35 4.38
N GLN A 306 -38.14 -8.62 4.15
CA GLN A 306 -39.46 -9.01 4.60
C GLN A 306 -40.44 -8.80 3.46
N VAL A 307 -41.20 -9.84 3.13
CA VAL A 307 -42.25 -9.82 2.11
C VAL A 307 -43.52 -10.33 2.75
N ALA A 308 -44.57 -9.52 2.75
CA ALA A 308 -45.88 -9.95 3.25
C ALA A 308 -46.47 -11.07 2.38
N ALA A 309 -47.40 -11.85 2.92
CA ALA A 309 -48.08 -12.89 2.14
C ALA A 309 -48.83 -12.24 0.96
N GLY A 310 -48.55 -12.72 -0.26
CA GLY A 310 -49.06 -12.16 -1.52
C GLY A 310 -48.52 -10.79 -1.89
N GLY A 311 -47.55 -10.26 -1.10
CA GLY A 311 -46.88 -8.98 -1.37
C GLY A 311 -45.62 -9.09 -2.21
N ASP A 312 -45.01 -7.92 -2.46
CA ASP A 312 -43.71 -7.79 -3.14
C ASP A 312 -42.76 -6.88 -2.33
N SER A 313 -41.47 -7.08 -2.56
CA SER A 313 -40.39 -6.22 -2.02
C SER A 313 -39.42 -5.93 -3.15
N GLN A 314 -38.98 -4.68 -3.24
CA GLN A 314 -38.01 -4.23 -4.26
C GLN A 314 -36.79 -3.65 -3.57
N LEU A 315 -35.63 -4.13 -3.95
CA LEU A 315 -34.32 -3.75 -3.42
C LEU A 315 -33.41 -3.34 -4.57
N LEU A 316 -33.01 -2.07 -4.61
CA LEU A 316 -32.09 -1.54 -5.63
C LEU A 316 -30.66 -1.49 -5.06
N PHE A 317 -29.84 -2.42 -5.48
CA PHE A 317 -28.40 -2.43 -5.20
C PHE A 317 -27.67 -1.64 -6.27
N GLN A 318 -26.65 -0.89 -5.84
CA GLN A 318 -25.72 -0.26 -6.76
C GLN A 318 -24.42 -1.04 -6.76
N GLY A 319 -23.88 -1.34 -7.92
CA GLY A 319 -22.61 -1.97 -8.08
C GLY A 319 -21.64 -1.08 -8.83
N TYR A 320 -20.38 -1.37 -8.68
CA TYR A 320 -19.26 -0.78 -9.39
C TYR A 320 -18.36 -1.88 -9.91
N ALA A 321 -17.98 -1.83 -11.18
CA ALA A 321 -16.96 -2.70 -11.73
C ALA A 321 -16.10 -1.90 -12.71
N GLY A 322 -14.93 -1.47 -12.23
CA GLY A 322 -14.09 -0.55 -13.00
C GLY A 322 -12.78 -0.16 -12.32
N PRO A 323 -12.08 0.83 -12.91
CA PRO A 323 -10.80 1.33 -12.39
C PRO A 323 -10.99 2.12 -11.09
N LYS A 324 -10.03 2.05 -10.17
CA LYS A 324 -10.03 2.84 -8.92
C LYS A 324 -9.61 4.29 -9.15
N ASP A 325 -10.23 4.95 -10.14
CA ASP A 325 -10.12 6.39 -10.32
C ASP A 325 -11.09 7.11 -9.38
N GLU A 326 -10.57 8.07 -8.63
CA GLU A 326 -11.36 8.79 -7.63
C GLU A 326 -12.62 9.43 -8.21
N SER A 327 -12.53 10.01 -9.41
CA SER A 327 -13.66 10.66 -10.08
C SER A 327 -14.74 9.66 -10.50
N GLU A 328 -14.33 8.50 -11.01
CA GLU A 328 -15.23 7.43 -11.43
C GLU A 328 -15.92 6.75 -10.24
N LEU A 329 -15.17 6.51 -9.16
CA LEU A 329 -15.72 5.95 -7.92
C LEU A 329 -16.75 6.89 -7.29
N MET A 330 -16.43 8.19 -7.22
CA MET A 330 -17.32 9.20 -6.63
C MET A 330 -18.56 9.49 -7.50
N ALA A 331 -18.48 9.28 -8.81
CA ALA A 331 -19.62 9.40 -9.71
C ALA A 331 -20.71 8.37 -9.41
N VAL A 332 -20.34 7.19 -8.93
CA VAL A 332 -21.28 6.13 -8.52
C VAL A 332 -21.66 6.28 -7.04
N ALA A 333 -20.70 6.32 -6.14
CA ALA A 333 -20.98 6.54 -4.71
C ALA A 333 -19.74 6.98 -3.92
N LYS A 334 -19.91 7.96 -3.03
CA LYS A 334 -18.81 8.47 -2.19
C LYS A 334 -18.07 7.41 -1.36
N PRO A 335 -18.73 6.40 -0.75
CA PRO A 335 -18.04 5.38 0.04
C PRO A 335 -16.98 4.59 -0.74
N LEU A 336 -17.15 4.42 -2.06
CA LEU A 336 -16.21 3.67 -2.89
C LEU A 336 -14.81 4.29 -2.94
N LYS A 337 -14.65 5.60 -2.71
CA LYS A 337 -13.33 6.24 -2.58
C LYS A 337 -12.46 5.55 -1.52
N GLN A 338 -13.05 4.97 -0.46
CA GLN A 338 -12.32 4.27 0.60
C GLN A 338 -11.58 3.00 0.12
N SER A 339 -11.90 2.51 -1.10
CA SER A 339 -11.18 1.40 -1.71
C SER A 339 -9.76 1.78 -2.14
N ILE A 340 -9.45 3.08 -2.33
CA ILE A 340 -8.12 3.56 -2.67
C ILE A 340 -7.24 3.53 -1.41
N ASP A 341 -6.29 2.58 -1.35
CA ASP A 341 -5.40 2.38 -0.21
C ASP A 341 -4.05 3.10 -0.43
N LEU A 342 -3.97 4.34 0.01
CA LEU A 342 -2.74 5.13 0.00
C LEU A 342 -1.84 4.90 1.23
N GLY A 343 -2.27 4.02 2.15
CA GLY A 343 -1.51 3.64 3.33
C GLY A 343 -1.35 4.75 4.37
N PHE A 344 -0.33 4.61 5.24
CA PHE A 344 -0.08 5.53 6.36
C PHE A 344 0.18 6.98 5.91
N TRP A 345 0.79 7.16 4.73
CA TRP A 345 1.14 8.47 4.19
C TRP A 345 0.06 9.03 3.24
N ALA A 346 -1.20 8.60 3.38
CA ALA A 346 -2.29 8.94 2.47
C ALA A 346 -2.42 10.43 2.20
N VAL A 347 -2.33 11.28 3.23
CA VAL A 347 -2.44 12.74 3.10
C VAL A 347 -1.35 13.31 2.17
N ILE A 348 -0.11 12.82 2.34
CA ILE A 348 1.00 13.26 1.48
C ILE A 348 0.84 12.67 0.08
N ALA A 349 0.41 11.41 -0.03
CA ALA A 349 0.20 10.72 -1.28
C ALA A 349 -0.91 11.39 -2.13
N GLU A 350 -2.04 11.76 -1.53
CA GLU A 350 -3.12 12.52 -2.19
C GLU A 350 -2.62 13.88 -2.69
N LEU A 351 -1.84 14.59 -1.87
CA LEU A 351 -1.24 15.87 -2.28
C LEU A 351 -0.32 15.70 -3.48
N LEU A 352 0.57 14.69 -3.45
CA LEU A 352 1.50 14.41 -4.56
C LEU A 352 0.76 14.01 -5.83
N LEU A 353 -0.27 13.17 -5.70
CA LEU A 353 -1.14 12.79 -6.82
C LEU A 353 -1.88 14.00 -7.41
N GLY A 354 -2.39 14.87 -6.54
CA GLY A 354 -3.05 16.13 -6.95
C GLY A 354 -2.12 17.04 -7.76
N ILE A 355 -0.87 17.21 -7.30
CA ILE A 355 0.15 17.98 -8.01
C ILE A 355 0.51 17.32 -9.35
N MET A 356 0.64 15.98 -9.41
CA MET A 356 0.86 15.25 -10.66
C MET A 356 -0.29 15.44 -11.66
N LYS A 357 -1.54 15.29 -11.20
CA LYS A 357 -2.75 15.53 -12.01
C LYS A 357 -2.79 16.97 -12.55
N PHE A 358 -2.39 17.95 -11.73
CA PHE A 358 -2.28 19.34 -12.17
C PHE A 358 -1.26 19.49 -13.29
N PHE A 359 -0.02 18.99 -13.14
CA PHE A 359 0.99 19.08 -14.19
C PHE A 359 0.58 18.35 -15.47
N TYR A 360 -0.03 17.17 -15.33
CA TYR A 360 -0.56 16.43 -16.47
C TYR A 360 -1.60 17.21 -17.26
N ARG A 361 -2.49 17.94 -16.58
CA ARG A 361 -3.54 18.74 -17.24
C ARG A 361 -3.02 20.03 -17.89
N VAL A 362 -2.05 20.68 -17.26
CA VAL A 362 -1.60 22.01 -17.65
C VAL A 362 -0.47 21.97 -18.68
N VAL A 363 0.39 20.96 -18.61
CA VAL A 363 1.63 20.92 -19.41
C VAL A 363 1.49 19.97 -20.59
N PRO A 364 1.50 20.47 -21.86
CA PRO A 364 1.63 19.60 -23.01
C PRO A 364 2.97 18.85 -22.97
N PRO A 365 3.05 17.60 -23.39
CA PRO A 365 2.11 16.80 -24.18
C PRO A 365 1.10 15.98 -23.36
N HIS A 366 0.76 16.37 -22.13
CA HIS A 366 -0.14 15.62 -21.24
C HIS A 366 0.38 14.20 -20.95
N ASN A 367 1.63 14.13 -20.51
CA ASN A 367 2.37 12.90 -20.31
C ASN A 367 2.68 12.68 -18.83
N TRP A 368 2.36 11.50 -18.29
CA TRP A 368 2.55 11.20 -16.87
C TRP A 368 4.03 11.15 -16.46
N GLY A 369 4.93 10.68 -17.34
CA GLY A 369 6.38 10.74 -17.08
C GLY A 369 6.89 12.17 -16.94
N VAL A 370 6.40 13.08 -17.79
CA VAL A 370 6.69 14.52 -17.67
C VAL A 370 6.11 15.09 -16.36
N ALA A 371 4.90 14.68 -15.97
CA ALA A 371 4.31 15.08 -14.70
C ALA A 371 5.14 14.62 -13.48
N ILE A 372 5.71 13.41 -13.51
CA ILE A 372 6.64 12.90 -12.48
C ILE A 372 7.91 13.76 -12.41
N ILE A 373 8.49 14.13 -13.56
CA ILE A 373 9.68 15.00 -13.63
C ILE A 373 9.38 16.36 -13.03
N LEU A 374 8.26 16.96 -13.40
CA LEU A 374 7.83 18.28 -12.90
C LEU A 374 7.49 18.25 -11.41
N LEU A 375 6.82 17.19 -10.94
CA LEU A 375 6.61 16.96 -9.52
C LEU A 375 7.95 16.91 -8.77
N THR A 376 8.93 16.16 -9.30
CA THR A 376 10.26 16.05 -8.70
C THR A 376 10.94 17.40 -8.63
N LEU A 377 10.84 18.21 -9.69
CA LEU A 377 11.38 19.58 -9.73
C LEU A 377 10.70 20.47 -8.69
N ALA A 378 9.37 20.44 -8.60
CA ALA A 378 8.60 21.23 -7.63
C ALA A 378 9.00 20.85 -6.18
N MET A 379 9.13 19.56 -5.89
CA MET A 379 9.58 19.08 -4.58
C MET A 379 11.02 19.49 -4.28
N LYS A 380 11.90 19.54 -5.28
CA LYS A 380 13.27 20.04 -5.13
C LYS A 380 13.31 21.54 -4.82
N VAL A 381 12.50 22.33 -5.49
CA VAL A 381 12.38 23.77 -5.24
C VAL A 381 11.88 24.01 -3.81
N LEU A 382 10.85 23.28 -3.39
CA LEU A 382 10.30 23.38 -2.04
C LEU A 382 11.33 23.00 -0.96
N THR A 383 12.09 21.95 -1.17
CA THR A 383 13.09 21.46 -0.19
C THR A 383 14.45 22.15 -0.31
N PHE A 384 14.65 23.01 -1.32
CA PHE A 384 15.93 23.68 -1.60
C PHE A 384 16.51 24.43 -0.41
N PRO A 385 15.76 25.29 0.33
CA PRO A 385 16.32 26.05 1.45
C PRO A 385 16.84 25.15 2.58
N LEU A 386 16.15 24.03 2.81
CA LEU A 386 16.55 23.05 3.80
C LEU A 386 17.80 22.26 3.37
N GLN A 387 17.83 21.81 2.11
CA GLN A 387 18.99 21.14 1.55
C GLN A 387 20.22 22.04 1.50
N HIS A 388 20.04 23.36 1.25
CA HIS A 388 21.12 24.32 1.29
C HIS A 388 21.74 24.44 2.71
N LYS A 389 20.91 24.53 3.75
CA LYS A 389 21.37 24.56 5.15
C LYS A 389 22.12 23.29 5.54
N SER A 390 21.60 22.14 5.13
CA SER A 390 22.23 20.84 5.38
C SER A 390 23.57 20.70 4.67
N MET A 391 23.68 21.10 3.40
CA MET A 391 24.95 21.08 2.68
C MET A 391 26.00 22.01 3.32
N LYS A 392 25.59 23.17 3.84
CA LYS A 392 26.49 24.04 4.59
C LYS A 392 27.01 23.33 5.83
N SER A 393 26.14 22.72 6.63
CA SER A 393 26.53 21.94 7.82
C SER A 393 27.48 20.79 7.46
N MET A 394 27.23 20.10 6.32
CA MET A 394 28.11 19.03 5.86
C MET A 394 29.50 19.54 5.44
N GLN A 395 29.61 20.73 4.83
CA GLN A 395 30.89 21.34 4.51
C GLN A 395 31.65 21.77 5.77
N GLU A 396 30.96 22.30 6.78
CA GLU A 396 31.54 22.62 8.07
C GLU A 396 32.09 21.38 8.77
N MET A 397 31.33 20.28 8.73
CA MET A 397 31.78 18.96 9.21
C MET A 397 33.07 18.49 8.52
N GLN A 398 33.19 18.68 7.21
CA GLN A 398 34.41 18.32 6.46
C GLN A 398 35.64 19.12 6.87
N ARG A 399 35.47 20.38 7.21
CA ARG A 399 36.58 21.24 7.66
C ARG A 399 37.23 20.71 8.93
N ILE A 400 36.45 20.13 9.83
CA ILE A 400 36.95 19.58 11.09
C ILE A 400 37.35 18.11 11.00
N GLN A 401 37.18 17.47 9.82
CA GLN A 401 37.51 16.06 9.61
C GLN A 401 38.99 15.72 9.95
N PRO A 402 40.01 16.49 9.56
CA PRO A 402 41.40 16.21 9.96
C PRO A 402 41.57 16.13 11.47
N GLN A 403 40.99 17.10 12.20
CA GLN A 403 41.05 17.16 13.67
C GLN A 403 40.33 15.96 14.28
N LEU A 404 39.23 15.53 13.67
CA LEU A 404 38.48 14.37 14.09
C LEU A 404 39.30 13.07 13.91
N GLU A 405 40.09 12.97 12.86
CA GLU A 405 41.01 11.83 12.62
C GLU A 405 42.15 11.81 13.63
N GLU A 406 42.75 12.94 13.94
CA GLU A 406 43.78 13.07 14.98
C GLU A 406 43.21 12.68 16.35
N LEU A 407 42.00 13.15 16.68
CA LEU A 407 41.33 12.82 17.92
C LEU A 407 41.05 11.30 18.01
N LYS A 408 40.61 10.68 16.94
CA LYS A 408 40.41 9.23 16.88
C LYS A 408 41.71 8.44 17.07
N LYS A 409 42.83 8.92 16.53
CA LYS A 409 44.16 8.33 16.75
C LYS A 409 44.63 8.51 18.16
N LYS A 410 44.43 9.71 18.74
CA LYS A 410 44.87 10.07 20.10
C LYS A 410 44.17 9.24 21.17
N TYR A 411 42.89 8.95 21.00
CA TYR A 411 42.10 8.20 21.96
C TYR A 411 41.74 6.79 21.40
N ALA A 412 42.65 6.20 20.65
CA ALA A 412 42.50 4.85 20.14
C ALA A 412 42.47 3.87 21.33
N GLY A 413 41.30 3.17 21.53
CA GLY A 413 41.09 2.25 22.66
C GLY A 413 40.13 2.74 23.73
N ASP A 414 39.94 4.07 23.87
CA ASP A 414 38.95 4.66 24.80
C ASP A 414 37.80 5.32 24.02
N THR A 415 36.80 4.50 23.71
CA THR A 415 35.62 4.92 22.90
C THR A 415 34.79 5.99 23.63
N GLN A 416 34.75 5.94 24.96
CA GLN A 416 33.95 6.86 25.74
C GLN A 416 34.56 8.26 25.73
N ARG A 417 35.86 8.35 25.94
CA ARG A 417 36.61 9.62 25.89
C ARG A 417 36.65 10.17 24.46
N GLN A 418 36.81 9.32 23.46
CA GLN A 418 36.72 9.68 22.05
C GLN A 418 35.39 10.38 21.71
N ASN A 419 34.25 9.80 22.15
CA ASN A 419 32.93 10.40 21.93
C ASN A 419 32.75 11.74 22.64
N LEU A 420 33.23 11.84 23.88
CA LEU A 420 33.17 13.11 24.64
C LEU A 420 33.97 14.24 23.97
N GLU A 421 35.21 13.94 23.57
CA GLU A 421 36.06 14.94 22.91
C GLU A 421 35.56 15.29 21.50
N GLN A 422 34.98 14.32 20.81
CA GLN A 422 34.30 14.56 19.52
C GLN A 422 33.11 15.50 19.67
N MET A 423 32.28 15.33 20.70
CA MET A 423 31.16 16.22 21.00
C MET A 423 31.62 17.64 21.39
N LYS A 424 32.75 17.77 22.10
CA LYS A 424 33.35 19.07 22.42
C LYS A 424 33.82 19.76 21.13
N LEU A 425 34.54 19.02 20.28
CA LEU A 425 35.02 19.54 19.00
C LEU A 425 33.88 20.08 18.12
N PHE A 426 32.74 19.36 18.09
CA PHE A 426 31.56 19.81 17.37
C PHE A 426 30.97 21.09 17.96
N LYS A 427 30.93 21.22 19.29
CA LYS A 427 30.45 22.42 19.97
C LYS A 427 31.38 23.62 19.76
N GLU A 428 32.70 23.43 19.85
CA GLU A 428 33.71 24.47 19.65
C GLU A 428 33.64 25.07 18.24
N HIS A 429 33.36 24.23 17.22
CA HIS A 429 33.26 24.68 15.83
C HIS A 429 31.83 25.05 15.42
N GLY A 430 30.85 24.98 16.34
CA GLY A 430 29.44 25.28 16.04
C GLY A 430 28.78 24.33 15.01
N VAL A 431 29.35 23.13 14.84
CA VAL A 431 28.88 22.15 13.83
C VAL A 431 27.83 21.23 14.43
N ASN A 432 26.67 21.19 13.80
CA ASN A 432 25.60 20.30 14.22
C ASN A 432 25.64 18.99 13.35
N PRO A 433 26.04 17.85 13.95
CA PRO A 433 26.10 16.59 13.22
C PRO A 433 24.71 16.12 12.72
N MET A 434 23.63 16.49 13.43
CA MET A 434 22.26 16.16 13.03
C MET A 434 21.78 16.97 11.82
N GLY A 435 22.38 18.11 11.53
CA GLY A 435 22.04 18.95 10.39
C GLY A 435 22.28 18.29 9.03
N SER A 436 23.23 17.36 8.97
CA SER A 436 23.58 16.63 7.74
C SER A 436 22.57 15.54 7.37
N CYS A 437 21.90 14.91 8.34
CA CYS A 437 20.92 13.84 8.09
C CYS A 437 19.47 14.36 7.93
N LEU A 438 19.20 15.63 8.27
CA LEU A 438 17.86 16.22 8.23
C LEU A 438 17.17 16.11 6.86
N PRO A 439 17.85 16.32 5.70
CA PRO A 439 17.21 16.11 4.39
C PRO A 439 16.73 14.68 4.18
N MET A 440 17.50 13.69 4.64
CA MET A 440 17.13 12.28 4.52
C MET A 440 15.84 11.98 5.31
N LEU A 441 15.73 12.49 6.54
CA LEU A 441 14.55 12.30 7.38
C LEU A 441 13.28 12.88 6.77
N ILE A 442 13.38 14.06 6.12
CA ILE A 442 12.23 14.68 5.46
C ILE A 442 11.92 14.02 4.13
N GLN A 443 12.93 13.52 3.43
CA GLN A 443 12.77 12.85 2.16
C GLN A 443 12.07 11.48 2.29
N MET A 444 12.24 10.78 3.42
CA MET A 444 11.66 9.45 3.65
C MET A 444 10.12 9.42 3.53
N PRO A 445 9.35 10.27 4.25
CA PRO A 445 7.90 10.34 4.09
C PRO A 445 7.46 10.62 2.66
N ILE A 446 8.16 11.53 1.97
CA ILE A 446 7.87 11.89 0.58
C ILE A 446 8.11 10.69 -0.34
N TRP A 447 9.22 9.96 -0.12
CA TRP A 447 9.57 8.79 -0.92
C TRP A 447 8.54 7.66 -0.74
N PHE A 448 8.14 7.34 0.51
CA PHE A 448 7.13 6.31 0.77
C PHE A 448 5.75 6.70 0.22
N ALA A 449 5.35 7.96 0.41
CA ALA A 449 4.09 8.46 -0.12
C ALA A 449 4.07 8.37 -1.66
N LEU A 450 5.15 8.80 -2.31
CA LEU A 450 5.26 8.75 -3.77
C LEU A 450 5.30 7.31 -4.29
N TYR A 451 6.09 6.43 -3.63
CA TYR A 451 6.10 5.00 -3.98
C TYR A 451 4.70 4.42 -3.96
N LYS A 452 3.96 4.68 -2.86
CA LYS A 452 2.58 4.19 -2.73
C LYS A 452 1.65 4.82 -3.76
N THR A 453 1.78 6.12 -4.03
CA THR A 453 1.03 6.81 -5.09
C THR A 453 1.27 6.16 -6.45
N LEU A 454 2.53 5.95 -6.84
CA LEU A 454 2.87 5.37 -8.13
C LEU A 454 2.43 3.90 -8.26
N GLN A 455 2.38 3.17 -7.15
CA GLN A 455 1.93 1.78 -7.11
C GLN A 455 0.41 1.63 -7.25
N VAL A 456 -0.38 2.55 -6.66
CA VAL A 456 -1.83 2.38 -6.52
C VAL A 456 -2.62 3.22 -7.53
N SER A 457 -1.99 4.26 -8.13
CA SER A 457 -2.69 5.18 -9.03
C SER A 457 -3.01 4.54 -10.37
N VAL A 458 -4.28 4.29 -10.60
CA VAL A 458 -4.80 3.74 -11.86
C VAL A 458 -4.56 4.69 -13.05
N GLU A 459 -4.34 5.98 -12.79
CA GLU A 459 -4.00 6.97 -13.81
C GLU A 459 -2.70 6.63 -14.55
N LEU A 460 -1.76 6.00 -13.84
CA LEU A 460 -0.45 5.60 -14.37
C LEU A 460 -0.46 4.24 -15.07
N TYR A 461 -1.52 3.47 -14.89
CA TYR A 461 -1.67 2.15 -15.52
C TYR A 461 -1.67 2.29 -17.05
N ASN A 462 -0.79 1.54 -17.74
CA ASN A 462 -0.54 1.65 -19.17
C ASN A 462 -0.27 3.09 -19.67
N ALA A 463 0.23 3.97 -18.79
CA ALA A 463 0.62 5.32 -19.16
C ALA A 463 2.05 5.30 -19.70
N HIS A 464 2.22 5.64 -20.97
CA HIS A 464 3.53 5.73 -21.60
C HIS A 464 4.30 6.98 -21.17
N PHE A 465 5.61 6.86 -21.06
CA PHE A 465 6.52 8.00 -20.95
C PHE A 465 7.17 8.30 -22.31
N ILE A 466 7.86 7.30 -22.88
CA ILE A 466 8.48 7.39 -24.20
C ILE A 466 8.00 6.19 -25.00
N ARG A 467 7.28 6.43 -26.08
CA ARG A 467 6.78 5.38 -26.98
C ARG A 467 7.95 4.59 -27.57
N GLY A 468 7.80 3.27 -27.63
CA GLY A 468 8.86 2.36 -28.08
C GLY A 468 9.90 2.04 -27.01
N TRP A 469 9.81 2.64 -25.80
CA TRP A 469 10.70 2.30 -24.69
C TRP A 469 9.87 2.07 -23.39
N ILE A 470 9.37 3.12 -22.75
CA ILE A 470 8.55 3.01 -21.54
C ILE A 470 7.10 3.21 -21.92
N GLU A 471 6.42 2.10 -22.23
CA GLU A 471 5.00 2.08 -22.62
C GLU A 471 4.07 2.07 -21.41
N ASP A 472 4.58 1.63 -20.25
CA ASP A 472 3.82 1.57 -19.00
C ASP A 472 4.71 1.97 -17.82
N LEU A 473 4.35 3.07 -17.17
CA LEU A 473 5.06 3.58 -15.99
C LEU A 473 4.87 2.71 -14.75
N THR A 474 3.86 1.83 -14.73
CA THR A 474 3.61 0.90 -13.63
C THR A 474 4.40 -0.39 -13.78
N SER A 475 4.92 -0.66 -14.96
CA SER A 475 5.75 -1.82 -15.27
C SER A 475 7.24 -1.51 -15.16
N LYS A 476 8.06 -2.55 -15.06
CA LYS A 476 9.53 -2.42 -15.10
C LYS A 476 10.01 -1.91 -16.46
N ASP A 477 11.17 -1.25 -16.49
CA ASP A 477 11.81 -0.84 -17.75
C ASP A 477 12.24 -2.08 -18.55
N PRO A 478 11.70 -2.30 -19.76
CA PRO A 478 12.00 -3.49 -20.57
C PRO A 478 13.46 -3.60 -20.99
N TYR A 479 14.15 -2.48 -21.15
CA TYR A 479 15.56 -2.42 -21.57
C TYR A 479 16.54 -2.19 -20.43
N TYR A 480 16.05 -2.01 -19.19
CA TYR A 480 16.85 -1.71 -18.01
C TYR A 480 17.74 -0.47 -18.11
N ILE A 481 17.50 0.40 -19.10
CA ILE A 481 18.29 1.63 -19.33
C ILE A 481 18.15 2.57 -18.12
N LEU A 482 16.93 2.78 -17.66
CA LEU A 482 16.64 3.72 -16.57
C LEU A 482 17.25 3.26 -15.23
N PRO A 483 17.14 1.99 -14.79
CA PRO A 483 17.82 1.49 -13.60
C PRO A 483 19.34 1.61 -13.66
N VAL A 484 19.94 1.31 -14.82
CA VAL A 484 21.40 1.44 -15.01
C VAL A 484 21.83 2.90 -14.94
N ALA A 485 21.14 3.79 -15.66
CA ALA A 485 21.41 5.23 -15.62
C ALA A 485 21.22 5.80 -14.18
N MET A 486 20.21 5.33 -13.46
CA MET A 486 20.00 5.66 -12.05
C MET A 486 21.17 5.20 -11.18
N GLY A 487 21.66 3.96 -11.36
CA GLY A 487 22.82 3.44 -10.63
C GLY A 487 24.07 4.28 -10.85
N ILE A 488 24.34 4.67 -12.09
CA ILE A 488 25.46 5.57 -12.45
C ILE A 488 25.30 6.92 -11.73
N THR A 489 24.11 7.52 -11.76
CA THR A 489 23.86 8.80 -11.07
C THR A 489 23.95 8.69 -9.56
N MET A 490 23.59 7.55 -8.95
CA MET A 490 23.77 7.30 -7.52
C MET A 490 25.25 7.27 -7.15
N ILE A 491 26.07 6.53 -7.90
CA ILE A 491 27.52 6.48 -7.70
C ILE A 491 28.12 7.88 -7.88
N LEU A 492 27.72 8.59 -8.94
CA LEU A 492 28.19 9.95 -9.19
C LEU A 492 27.81 10.91 -8.05
N THR A 493 26.59 10.82 -7.55
CA THR A 493 26.13 11.60 -6.40
C THR A 493 27.01 11.31 -5.18
N GLN A 494 27.39 10.05 -4.94
CA GLN A 494 28.22 9.66 -3.80
C GLN A 494 29.67 10.18 -3.94
N VAL A 495 30.24 10.14 -5.15
CA VAL A 495 31.57 10.72 -5.43
C VAL A 495 31.54 12.24 -5.27
N LEU A 496 30.48 12.88 -5.73
CA LEU A 496 30.31 14.33 -5.61
C LEU A 496 29.89 14.78 -4.22
N THR A 497 29.21 13.96 -3.44
CA THR A 497 28.83 14.34 -2.07
C THR A 497 30.03 14.17 -1.16
N PRO A 498 30.48 15.26 -0.53
CA PRO A 498 31.57 15.17 0.43
C PRO A 498 31.08 14.36 1.63
N ALA A 499 31.50 13.11 1.73
CA ALA A 499 31.13 12.29 2.89
C ALA A 499 31.90 12.75 4.13
N PRO A 500 31.25 12.96 5.28
CA PRO A 500 31.92 13.22 6.54
C PRO A 500 32.59 11.95 7.12
N MET A 501 32.89 11.00 6.26
CA MET A 501 33.29 9.63 6.62
C MET A 501 34.77 9.44 6.37
N SER A 502 35.55 9.42 7.44
CA SER A 502 36.99 9.18 7.42
C SER A 502 37.36 7.69 7.26
N ASN A 503 36.39 6.77 7.39
CA ASN A 503 36.67 5.33 7.33
C ASN A 503 36.48 4.77 5.91
N PRO A 504 37.50 4.09 5.33
CA PRO A 504 37.38 3.42 4.04
C PRO A 504 36.21 2.43 3.96
N SER A 505 35.91 1.74 5.05
CA SER A 505 34.79 0.80 5.14
C SER A 505 33.41 1.46 4.93
N GLN A 506 33.23 2.70 5.39
CA GLN A 506 31.99 3.43 5.18
C GLN A 506 31.81 3.86 3.73
N LYS A 507 32.90 4.23 3.04
CA LYS A 507 32.86 4.55 1.61
C LYS A 507 32.50 3.30 0.80
N THR A 508 33.15 2.16 1.07
CA THR A 508 32.86 0.88 0.42
C THR A 508 31.41 0.45 0.63
N MET A 509 30.90 0.61 1.87
CA MET A 509 29.51 0.32 2.18
C MET A 509 28.53 1.21 1.41
N GLY A 510 28.84 2.51 1.25
CA GLY A 510 28.02 3.40 0.44
C GLY A 510 27.94 2.95 -1.02
N TYR A 511 29.06 2.54 -1.64
CA TYR A 511 29.06 2.01 -3.02
C TYR A 511 28.29 0.70 -3.11
N ALA A 512 28.48 -0.21 -2.14
CA ALA A 512 27.74 -1.48 -2.09
C ALA A 512 26.22 -1.25 -1.97
N MET A 513 25.81 -0.26 -1.15
CA MET A 513 24.41 0.13 -1.00
C MET A 513 23.83 0.71 -2.30
N SER A 514 24.60 1.58 -3.00
CA SER A 514 24.18 2.12 -4.29
C SER A 514 24.00 1.01 -5.33
N GLY A 515 24.90 0.03 -5.36
CA GLY A 515 24.79 -1.16 -6.21
C GLY A 515 23.56 -2.01 -5.86
N PHE A 516 23.33 -2.26 -4.59
CA PHE A 516 22.15 -3.01 -4.11
C PHE A 516 20.83 -2.32 -4.51
N PHE A 517 20.72 -1.01 -4.29
CA PHE A 517 19.53 -0.25 -4.69
C PHE A 517 19.34 -0.23 -6.22
N SER A 518 20.43 -0.13 -6.98
CA SER A 518 20.37 -0.21 -8.44
C SER A 518 19.85 -1.57 -8.92
N LEU A 519 20.30 -2.66 -8.28
CA LEU A 519 19.82 -4.01 -8.57
C LEU A 519 18.33 -4.18 -8.21
N LEU A 520 17.91 -3.64 -7.06
CA LEU A 520 16.50 -3.66 -6.65
C LEU A 520 15.61 -2.93 -7.67
N MET A 521 16.07 -1.82 -8.24
CA MET A 521 15.31 -1.03 -9.21
C MET A 521 15.10 -1.73 -10.56
N LEU A 522 15.81 -2.82 -10.85
CA LEU A 522 15.55 -3.65 -12.04
C LEU A 522 14.16 -4.30 -12.02
N THR A 523 13.59 -4.46 -10.83
CA THR A 523 12.31 -5.15 -10.63
C THR A 523 11.15 -4.21 -10.29
N LEU A 524 11.45 -2.93 -10.01
CA LEU A 524 10.44 -1.95 -9.62
C LEU A 524 9.87 -1.18 -10.82
N PRO A 525 8.69 -0.55 -10.65
CA PRO A 525 8.05 0.25 -11.69
C PRO A 525 8.96 1.34 -12.26
N SER A 526 8.91 1.51 -13.59
CA SER A 526 9.72 2.52 -14.30
C SER A 526 9.41 3.95 -13.87
N GLY A 527 8.17 4.25 -13.47
CA GLY A 527 7.78 5.56 -12.94
C GLY A 527 8.52 5.91 -11.64
N LEU A 528 8.72 4.94 -10.73
CA LEU A 528 9.50 5.14 -9.50
C LEU A 528 11.00 5.34 -9.82
N THR A 529 11.52 4.54 -10.72
CA THR A 529 12.92 4.65 -11.17
C THR A 529 13.17 5.99 -11.85
N LEU A 530 12.23 6.47 -12.66
CA LEU A 530 12.25 7.79 -13.30
C LEU A 530 12.30 8.92 -12.26
N TYR A 531 11.47 8.84 -11.21
CA TYR A 531 11.51 9.81 -10.11
C TYR A 531 12.88 9.84 -9.43
N ILE A 532 13.42 8.67 -9.05
CA ILE A 532 14.71 8.60 -8.35
C ILE A 532 15.85 9.09 -9.25
N PHE A 533 15.86 8.71 -10.52
CA PHE A 533 16.81 9.17 -11.52
C PHE A 533 16.79 10.69 -11.67
N THR A 534 15.61 11.27 -11.87
CA THR A 534 15.42 12.72 -11.97
C THR A 534 15.86 13.44 -10.69
N ASN A 535 15.50 12.89 -9.53
CA ASN A 535 15.90 13.43 -8.23
C ASN A 535 17.44 13.41 -8.05
N ASN A 536 18.13 12.38 -8.53
CA ASN A 536 19.59 12.28 -8.48
C ASN A 536 20.23 13.32 -9.40
N ILE A 537 19.77 13.47 -10.65
CA ILE A 537 20.26 14.49 -11.58
C ILE A 537 20.11 15.89 -10.98
N LEU A 538 18.94 16.22 -10.45
CA LEU A 538 18.70 17.51 -9.80
C LEU A 538 19.57 17.70 -8.56
N SER A 539 19.84 16.63 -7.79
CA SER A 539 20.76 16.66 -6.64
C SER A 539 22.19 16.94 -7.09
N ILE A 540 22.67 16.32 -8.17
CA ILE A 540 23.99 16.55 -8.73
C ILE A 540 24.11 18.01 -9.19
N ALA A 541 23.14 18.50 -9.95
CA ALA A 541 23.10 19.90 -10.42
C ALA A 541 23.14 20.89 -9.23
N GLN A 542 22.33 20.63 -8.20
CA GLN A 542 22.32 21.43 -6.97
C GLN A 542 23.66 21.41 -6.23
N GLN A 543 24.28 20.24 -6.10
CA GLN A 543 25.59 20.11 -5.45
C GLN A 543 26.67 20.84 -6.23
N MET A 544 26.67 20.74 -7.56
CA MET A 544 27.62 21.45 -8.41
C MET A 544 27.46 22.97 -8.29
N TYR A 545 26.22 23.45 -8.28
CA TYR A 545 25.90 24.87 -8.07
C TYR A 545 26.42 25.38 -6.71
N LEU A 546 26.10 24.65 -5.64
CA LEU A 546 26.48 25.03 -4.28
C LEU A 546 27.99 24.96 -4.05
N ARG A 547 28.68 23.96 -4.61
CA ARG A 547 30.16 23.87 -4.57
C ARG A 547 30.83 25.06 -5.24
N ARG A 548 30.30 25.56 -6.38
CA ARG A 548 30.83 26.76 -7.04
C ARG A 548 30.64 28.01 -6.18
N LYS A 549 29.49 28.14 -5.52
CA LYS A 549 29.13 29.34 -4.72
C LYS A 549 29.76 29.32 -3.33
N LEU A 550 29.97 28.17 -2.72
CA LEU A 550 30.50 27.99 -1.37
C LEU A 550 31.97 27.52 -1.38
N ARG A 551 32.77 27.89 -2.39
CA ARG A 551 34.22 27.60 -2.36
C ARG A 551 34.79 28.11 -1.02
N PRO A 552 35.38 27.24 -0.19
CA PRO A 552 36.04 27.70 1.03
C PRO A 552 37.20 28.60 0.64
N PRO A 553 37.44 29.71 1.35
CA PRO A 553 38.69 30.44 1.20
C PRO A 553 39.83 29.46 1.47
N PRO A 554 41.00 29.62 0.78
CA PRO A 554 42.13 28.74 1.00
C PRO A 554 42.47 28.75 2.48
N VAL A 555 42.59 27.58 3.08
CA VAL A 555 43.02 27.43 4.47
C VAL A 555 44.42 28.02 4.53
N LYS A 556 44.58 29.25 5.07
CA LYS A 556 45.88 29.72 5.50
C LYS A 556 46.33 28.75 6.58
N ALA A 557 47.40 28.02 6.35
CA ALA A 557 48.05 27.23 7.35
C ALA A 557 48.47 28.20 8.46
N SER A 558 47.62 28.39 9.47
CA SER A 558 47.99 29.09 10.68
C SER A 558 48.85 28.10 11.46
N GLY A 559 50.15 28.26 11.35
CA GLY A 559 51.11 27.72 12.30
C GLY A 559 50.88 28.31 13.67
N GLN A 560 49.81 27.91 14.33
CA GLN A 560 49.68 28.08 15.78
C GLN A 560 50.13 26.77 16.42
N THR A 561 51.41 26.72 16.76
CA THR A 561 51.90 25.83 17.80
C THR A 561 51.08 26.12 19.06
N VAL A 562 50.26 25.16 19.47
CA VAL A 562 49.61 25.19 20.78
C VAL A 562 50.71 25.06 21.82
N GLU A 563 51.04 26.17 22.46
CA GLU A 563 51.91 26.22 23.64
C GLU A 563 51.18 25.43 24.74
N VAL A 564 51.71 24.27 25.06
CA VAL A 564 51.24 23.46 26.17
C VAL A 564 51.71 24.14 27.45
N ASP A 565 50.80 24.83 28.11
CA ASP A 565 50.98 25.41 29.45
C ASP A 565 51.32 24.27 30.43
N LYS A 566 52.60 24.08 30.70
CA LYS A 566 53.14 23.25 31.78
C LYS A 566 52.88 23.95 33.10
N LYS A 567 51.75 23.64 33.71
CA LYS A 567 51.49 23.99 35.11
C LYS A 567 52.56 23.32 35.99
N LYS A 568 53.45 24.16 36.53
CA LYS A 568 54.46 23.85 37.56
C LYS A 568 53.76 23.19 38.75
N ASP A 569 54.11 21.93 39.01
CA ASP A 569 54.04 21.42 40.37
C ASP A 569 55.40 21.61 41.04
N ASP A 570 55.48 22.62 41.89
CA ASP A 570 56.56 22.80 42.83
C ASP A 570 56.40 21.78 43.95
N ARG A 571 57.35 20.86 44.06
CA ARG A 571 57.84 20.38 45.41
C ARG A 571 59.22 19.77 45.31
N SER A 572 60.12 20.55 45.92
CA SER A 572 61.30 20.17 46.75
C SER A 572 62.42 19.31 46.17
N GLY A 573 63.60 19.90 46.19
CA GLY A 573 64.80 19.27 46.74
C GLY A 573 65.94 19.01 45.77
N GLY A 574 67.02 19.84 45.93
CA GLY A 574 68.40 19.34 45.93
C GLY A 574 69.29 19.58 44.72
N SER A 575 70.10 20.58 44.81
CA SER A 575 71.54 20.71 44.47
C SER A 575 72.08 20.18 43.12
N GLY A 576 72.79 21.07 42.44
CA GLY A 576 74.10 20.75 41.83
C GLY A 576 74.24 20.94 40.35
N GLY A 577 75.01 21.95 39.92
CA GLY A 577 76.00 21.77 38.88
C GLY A 577 75.73 22.31 37.47
N ALA A 578 76.23 23.53 37.26
CA ALA A 578 77.11 23.96 36.16
C ALA A 578 76.76 23.76 34.69
N SER A 579 76.79 24.89 34.00
CA SER A 579 77.51 25.14 32.72
C SER A 579 76.95 24.60 31.39
N GLY A 580 76.74 25.53 30.48
CA GLY A 580 76.74 25.22 29.05
C GLY A 580 76.01 26.23 28.18
N ARG A 581 76.67 27.38 27.90
CA ARG A 581 76.34 28.29 26.78
C ARG A 581 76.29 27.57 25.44
N ALA A 582 75.35 27.85 24.62
CA ALA A 582 75.57 28.03 23.18
C ALA A 582 74.44 28.86 22.57
N LYS A 583 74.77 30.02 22.12
CA LYS A 583 74.07 30.80 21.08
C LYS A 583 74.18 30.07 19.80
N ILE A 584 73.14 30.07 18.96
CA ILE A 584 73.28 30.32 17.53
C ILE A 584 71.96 30.87 16.96
N ARG A 585 72.13 31.99 16.27
CA ARG A 585 71.17 32.65 15.36
C ARG A 585 70.96 31.79 14.09
N ALA A 586 69.77 31.74 13.55
CA ALA A 586 69.35 32.29 12.27
C ALA A 586 67.90 31.91 12.04
#